data_fbb36d55c5eaf995a0fd666e9e297128
#
_entry.id   fbb36d55c5eaf995a0fd666e9e297128
#
_cell.length_a   1.000
_cell.length_b   1.000
_cell.length_c   1.000
_cell.angle_alpha   90.00
_cell.angle_beta   90.00
_cell.angle_gamma   90.00
#
_symmetry.space_group_name_H-M   'P 1'
#
loop_
_entity.id
_entity.type
_entity.pdbx_description
1 polymer ?
#
loop_
_entity_poly.entity_id
_entity_poly.type
_entity_poly.pdbx_seq_one_letter_code
_entity_poly.pdbx_strand_id
1 'polypeptide(L)'
;MQKANEVKPDFVFVSGEFAGKTEGIDELKKASHMFGASFVLLSGGGSVDSTLYDDVVRTDQGDSEIAHRLNGLLELKRARLELEWMKQRLKNDRRLLTKYFSEDIVEGILQDEHANSLSGRHQEATIMFFDVRRSTTIAENLEPLVFAEFLSEFFTDIMDLVYGNHGSVNKLLGDGIMSTFGCHVPSEHDVLNAAKCALQIRNHLEMFNDVRPDYILEPIKVGMGIATGKVFAGNIGSVRRMEYTVLGDPVNLASRLESMTKEAKVDILIDGNTRHRLGNLIKCRKVEHSGVRGKLQEIEIFSLDELMIR
;
A
#
# COMPACT_ATOMS: atom_id res chain seq x y z
N MET A 1 -29.80 -33.89 8.85
CA MET A 1 -28.45 -33.39 8.59
C MET A 1 -27.90 -33.81 7.22
N GLN A 2 -27.94 -35.07 6.76
CA GLN A 2 -27.38 -35.43 5.43
C GLN A 2 -27.94 -34.62 4.24
N LYS A 3 -29.26 -34.37 4.18
CA LYS A 3 -29.88 -33.58 3.09
C LYS A 3 -29.54 -32.08 3.11
N ALA A 4 -29.21 -31.51 4.27
CA ALA A 4 -28.82 -30.07 4.36
C ALA A 4 -27.44 -29.82 3.76
N ASN A 5 -26.55 -30.77 3.78
CA ASN A 5 -25.21 -30.66 3.17
C ASN A 5 -25.25 -30.60 1.63
N GLU A 6 -26.31 -31.15 1.01
CA GLU A 6 -26.43 -31.22 -0.46
C GLU A 6 -27.11 -29.98 -1.03
N VAL A 7 -28.02 -29.30 -0.29
CA VAL A 7 -28.95 -28.28 -0.83
C VAL A 7 -28.52 -26.85 -0.48
N LYS A 8 -27.66 -26.62 0.52
CA LYS A 8 -27.29 -25.28 1.04
C LYS A 8 -28.49 -24.33 1.13
N PRO A 9 -29.44 -24.57 2.05
CA PRO A 9 -30.68 -23.84 2.10
C PRO A 9 -30.48 -22.37 2.51
N ASP A 10 -31.31 -21.47 2.02
CA ASP A 10 -31.35 -20.07 2.45
C ASP A 10 -31.96 -19.90 3.83
N PHE A 11 -32.94 -20.75 4.14
CA PHE A 11 -33.62 -20.76 5.43
C PHE A 11 -33.80 -22.20 5.94
N VAL A 12 -33.69 -22.34 7.26
CA VAL A 12 -34.07 -23.57 7.98
C VAL A 12 -35.23 -23.19 8.87
N PHE A 13 -36.40 -23.76 8.57
CA PHE A 13 -37.64 -23.55 9.36
C PHE A 13 -37.78 -24.65 10.39
N VAL A 14 -38.07 -24.25 11.64
CA VAL A 14 -38.35 -25.17 12.75
C VAL A 14 -39.78 -24.98 13.19
N SER A 15 -40.55 -26.07 13.24
CA SER A 15 -41.94 -26.06 13.76
C SER A 15 -41.92 -25.83 15.28
N GLY A 16 -42.90 -25.07 15.78
CA GLY A 16 -43.09 -24.81 17.22
C GLY A 16 -43.25 -26.07 18.08
N GLU A 17 -43.68 -27.19 17.49
CA GLU A 17 -43.74 -28.50 18.18
C GLU A 17 -42.35 -29.05 18.52
N PHE A 18 -41.30 -28.66 17.80
CA PHE A 18 -39.91 -29.01 18.06
C PHE A 18 -39.20 -27.99 18.94
N ALA A 19 -39.76 -26.79 19.11
CA ALA A 19 -39.11 -25.70 19.85
C ALA A 19 -38.93 -26.00 21.37
N GLY A 20 -39.68 -26.95 21.91
CA GLY A 20 -39.55 -27.40 23.30
C GLY A 20 -38.49 -28.46 23.55
N LYS A 21 -37.81 -28.99 22.51
CA LYS A 21 -36.77 -30.01 22.62
C LYS A 21 -35.40 -29.34 22.44
N THR A 22 -34.80 -28.91 23.55
CA THR A 22 -33.55 -28.14 23.55
C THR A 22 -32.36 -28.93 23.00
N GLU A 23 -32.35 -30.27 23.14
CA GLU A 23 -31.29 -31.12 22.57
C GLU A 23 -31.40 -31.19 21.04
N GLY A 24 -30.42 -30.66 20.35
CA GLY A 24 -30.28 -30.67 18.89
C GLY A 24 -30.63 -29.36 18.19
N ILE A 25 -31.31 -28.40 18.83
CA ILE A 25 -31.61 -27.08 18.23
C ILE A 25 -30.31 -26.29 18.03
N ASP A 26 -29.42 -26.29 19.01
CA ASP A 26 -28.13 -25.60 18.93
C ASP A 26 -27.23 -26.21 17.84
N GLU A 27 -27.26 -27.51 17.63
CA GLU A 27 -26.53 -28.18 16.56
C GLU A 27 -27.12 -27.85 15.20
N LEU A 28 -28.45 -27.80 15.07
CA LEU A 28 -29.15 -27.39 13.85
C LEU A 28 -28.85 -25.92 13.53
N LYS A 29 -28.86 -25.06 14.52
CA LYS A 29 -28.52 -23.63 14.36
C LYS A 29 -27.06 -23.47 13.90
N LYS A 30 -26.10 -24.14 14.54
CA LYS A 30 -24.70 -24.14 14.13
C LYS A 30 -24.54 -24.64 12.69
N ALA A 31 -25.21 -25.73 12.34
CA ALA A 31 -25.19 -26.28 11.00
C ALA A 31 -25.80 -25.32 9.97
N SER A 32 -26.96 -24.68 10.30
CA SER A 32 -27.57 -23.69 9.39
C SER A 32 -26.67 -22.50 9.16
N HIS A 33 -26.01 -21.98 10.18
CA HIS A 33 -25.08 -20.85 10.06
C HIS A 33 -23.81 -21.21 9.28
N MET A 34 -23.31 -22.45 9.34
CA MET A 34 -22.20 -22.92 8.48
C MET A 34 -22.51 -22.81 7.00
N PHE A 35 -23.79 -22.92 6.60
CA PHE A 35 -24.25 -22.76 5.22
C PHE A 35 -24.75 -21.36 4.89
N GLY A 36 -24.69 -20.42 5.85
CA GLY A 36 -25.23 -19.07 5.71
C GLY A 36 -26.76 -19.03 5.69
N ALA A 37 -27.44 -20.08 6.17
CA ALA A 37 -28.88 -20.15 6.27
C ALA A 37 -29.38 -19.39 7.51
N SER A 38 -30.51 -18.69 7.38
CA SER A 38 -31.22 -18.12 8.51
C SER A 38 -32.07 -19.17 9.20
N PHE A 39 -32.02 -19.22 10.53
CA PHE A 39 -32.73 -20.19 11.35
C PHE A 39 -34.02 -19.56 11.89
N VAL A 40 -35.15 -19.97 11.34
CA VAL A 40 -36.46 -19.35 11.56
C VAL A 40 -37.40 -20.31 12.27
N LEU A 41 -38.04 -19.83 13.35
CA LEU A 41 -39.07 -20.58 14.04
C LEU A 41 -40.44 -20.29 13.42
N LEU A 42 -41.21 -21.33 13.14
CA LEU A 42 -42.65 -21.26 12.84
C LEU A 42 -43.45 -21.59 14.12
N SER A 43 -44.07 -20.58 14.75
CA SER A 43 -44.80 -20.72 16.00
C SER A 43 -46.30 -20.55 15.81
N GLY A 44 -47.11 -21.51 16.27
CA GLY A 44 -48.58 -21.47 16.27
C GLY A 44 -49.19 -20.71 17.44
N GLY A 45 -48.38 -20.04 18.26
CA GLY A 45 -48.80 -19.33 19.47
C GLY A 45 -48.14 -19.88 20.72
N GLY A 46 -48.03 -19.07 21.76
CA GLY A 46 -47.34 -19.39 23.00
C GLY A 46 -46.02 -18.60 23.19
N SER A 47 -45.50 -18.65 24.42
CA SER A 47 -44.22 -18.01 24.75
C SER A 47 -43.05 -18.89 24.25
N VAL A 48 -42.23 -18.36 23.36
CA VAL A 48 -41.06 -19.03 22.83
C VAL A 48 -39.84 -18.17 23.12
N ASP A 49 -38.74 -18.81 23.48
CA ASP A 49 -37.44 -18.13 23.60
C ASP A 49 -36.92 -17.74 22.19
N SER A 50 -37.14 -16.47 21.81
CA SER A 50 -36.77 -15.93 20.50
C SER A 50 -35.26 -15.81 20.35
N THR A 51 -34.46 -15.94 21.42
CA THR A 51 -33.00 -15.78 21.36
C THR A 51 -32.30 -16.93 20.62
N LEU A 52 -32.95 -18.08 20.53
CA LEU A 52 -32.46 -19.27 19.86
C LEU A 52 -32.56 -19.21 18.32
N TYR A 53 -33.35 -18.27 17.78
CA TYR A 53 -33.68 -18.19 16.37
C TYR A 53 -33.27 -16.84 15.80
N ASP A 54 -33.00 -16.79 14.50
CA ASP A 54 -32.68 -15.54 13.81
C ASP A 54 -33.95 -14.72 13.56
N ASP A 55 -35.10 -15.39 13.41
CA ASP A 55 -36.45 -14.78 13.42
C ASP A 55 -37.55 -15.77 13.84
N VAL A 56 -38.71 -15.23 14.16
CA VAL A 56 -39.90 -16.00 14.55
C VAL A 56 -41.07 -15.57 13.66
N VAL A 57 -41.62 -16.50 12.90
CA VAL A 57 -42.81 -16.31 12.07
C VAL A 57 -44.01 -16.97 12.74
N ARG A 58 -45.07 -16.20 13.04
CA ARG A 58 -46.29 -16.69 13.66
C ARG A 58 -47.22 -17.30 12.61
N THR A 59 -47.57 -18.56 12.80
CA THR A 59 -48.45 -19.30 11.86
C THR A 59 -49.94 -19.17 12.17
N ASP A 60 -50.31 -18.51 13.30
CA ASP A 60 -51.69 -18.14 13.66
C ASP A 60 -52.18 -16.86 12.97
N GLN A 61 -51.27 -16.14 12.30
CA GLN A 61 -51.60 -15.02 11.41
C GLN A 61 -51.89 -15.57 10.02
N GLY A 62 -52.89 -15.03 9.32
CA GLY A 62 -53.31 -15.58 8.02
C GLY A 62 -52.17 -15.67 6.98
N ASP A 63 -52.35 -16.52 5.98
CA ASP A 63 -51.34 -16.85 4.96
C ASP A 63 -50.69 -15.61 4.30
N SER A 64 -51.46 -14.53 4.13
CA SER A 64 -50.96 -13.26 3.56
C SER A 64 -49.90 -12.60 4.44
N GLU A 65 -50.07 -12.62 5.76
CA GLU A 65 -49.13 -12.03 6.73
C GLU A 65 -47.84 -12.86 6.79
N ILE A 66 -47.99 -14.19 6.79
CA ILE A 66 -46.85 -15.13 6.75
C ILE A 66 -46.03 -14.88 5.48
N ALA A 67 -46.69 -14.82 4.31
CA ALA A 67 -46.03 -14.56 3.03
C ALA A 67 -45.31 -13.20 3.01
N HIS A 68 -45.95 -12.14 3.56
CA HIS A 68 -45.33 -10.82 3.65
C HIS A 68 -44.04 -10.87 4.49
N ARG A 69 -44.07 -11.52 5.64
CA ARG A 69 -42.92 -11.61 6.55
C ARG A 69 -41.80 -12.44 5.96
N LEU A 70 -42.11 -13.57 5.30
CA LEU A 70 -41.11 -14.39 4.61
C LEU A 70 -40.43 -13.62 3.46
N ASN A 71 -41.21 -12.86 2.69
CA ASN A 71 -40.66 -12.00 1.65
C ASN A 71 -39.70 -10.94 2.23
N GLY A 72 -40.10 -10.30 3.35
CA GLY A 72 -39.21 -9.35 4.05
C GLY A 72 -37.86 -9.99 4.49
N LEU A 73 -37.89 -11.22 5.02
CA LEU A 73 -36.70 -11.96 5.38
C LEU A 73 -35.84 -12.29 4.17
N LEU A 74 -36.45 -12.66 3.03
CA LEU A 74 -35.75 -12.90 1.77
C LEU A 74 -35.07 -11.63 1.24
N GLU A 75 -35.79 -10.51 1.26
CA GLU A 75 -35.22 -9.21 0.85
C GLU A 75 -34.06 -8.79 1.74
N LEU A 76 -34.19 -8.94 3.07
CA LEU A 76 -33.12 -8.63 4.01
C LEU A 76 -31.89 -9.50 3.78
N LYS A 77 -32.09 -10.80 3.51
CA LYS A 77 -30.99 -11.71 3.20
C LYS A 77 -30.30 -11.35 1.89
N ARG A 78 -31.08 -11.05 0.83
CA ARG A 78 -30.51 -10.59 -0.45
C ARG A 78 -29.69 -9.31 -0.26
N ALA A 79 -30.22 -8.34 0.47
CA ALA A 79 -29.49 -7.09 0.76
C ALA A 79 -28.19 -7.33 1.54
N ARG A 80 -28.19 -8.25 2.51
CA ARG A 80 -26.96 -8.63 3.24
C ARG A 80 -25.93 -9.29 2.33
N LEU A 81 -26.35 -10.23 1.50
CA LEU A 81 -25.44 -10.90 0.55
C LEU A 81 -24.85 -9.90 -0.45
N GLU A 82 -25.67 -8.99 -0.97
CA GLU A 82 -25.22 -7.93 -1.86
C GLU A 82 -24.19 -7.00 -1.18
N LEU A 83 -24.46 -6.61 0.07
CA LEU A 83 -23.55 -5.80 0.87
C LEU A 83 -22.20 -6.51 1.09
N GLU A 84 -22.21 -7.80 1.44
CA GLU A 84 -21.00 -8.59 1.61
C GLU A 84 -20.21 -8.74 0.29
N TRP A 85 -20.92 -8.96 -0.81
CA TRP A 85 -20.31 -9.00 -2.13
C TRP A 85 -19.66 -7.66 -2.50
N MET A 86 -20.37 -6.53 -2.26
CA MET A 86 -19.84 -5.18 -2.50
C MET A 86 -18.60 -4.89 -1.63
N LYS A 87 -18.65 -5.25 -0.35
CA LYS A 87 -17.50 -5.10 0.56
C LYS A 87 -16.28 -5.90 0.08
N GLN A 88 -16.50 -7.14 -0.36
CA GLN A 88 -15.42 -7.98 -0.85
C GLN A 88 -14.84 -7.44 -2.16
N ARG A 89 -15.70 -6.95 -3.05
CA ARG A 89 -15.27 -6.29 -4.29
C ARG A 89 -14.46 -5.06 -4.00
N LEU A 90 -14.93 -4.17 -3.11
CA LEU A 90 -14.19 -2.97 -2.71
C LEU A 90 -12.81 -3.29 -2.12
N LYS A 91 -12.72 -4.32 -1.27
CA LYS A 91 -11.42 -4.78 -0.74
C LYS A 91 -10.48 -5.26 -1.85
N ASN A 92 -11.01 -6.00 -2.83
CA ASN A 92 -10.20 -6.49 -3.95
C ASN A 92 -9.75 -5.34 -4.85
N ASP A 93 -10.63 -4.38 -5.15
CA ASP A 93 -10.31 -3.19 -5.96
C ASP A 93 -9.24 -2.35 -5.25
N ARG A 94 -9.38 -2.10 -3.93
CA ARG A 94 -8.36 -1.41 -3.13
C ARG A 94 -7.01 -2.15 -3.19
N ARG A 95 -7.00 -3.48 -2.98
CA ARG A 95 -5.78 -4.30 -3.05
C ARG A 95 -5.14 -4.28 -4.45
N LEU A 96 -5.93 -4.15 -5.51
CA LEU A 96 -5.42 -4.00 -6.85
C LEU A 96 -4.77 -2.64 -7.04
N LEU A 97 -5.39 -1.57 -6.57
CA LEU A 97 -4.84 -0.21 -6.63
C LEU A 97 -3.53 -0.08 -5.87
N THR A 98 -3.38 -0.71 -4.69
CA THR A 98 -2.14 -0.68 -3.91
C THR A 98 -0.97 -1.43 -4.56
N LYS A 99 -1.19 -2.21 -5.63
CA LYS A 99 -0.11 -2.76 -6.46
C LYS A 99 0.51 -1.74 -7.42
N TYR A 100 -0.23 -0.69 -7.77
CA TYR A 100 0.20 0.31 -8.73
C TYR A 100 0.51 1.67 -8.09
N PHE A 101 -0.02 1.90 -6.89
CA PHE A 101 0.14 3.14 -6.14
C PHE A 101 0.48 2.80 -4.69
N SER A 102 1.27 3.64 -4.03
CA SER A 102 1.52 3.48 -2.60
C SER A 102 0.20 3.59 -1.80
N GLU A 103 0.14 2.95 -0.65
CA GLU A 103 -1.08 2.90 0.18
C GLU A 103 -1.54 4.32 0.56
N ASP A 104 -0.61 5.21 0.90
CA ASP A 104 -0.87 6.60 1.23
C ASP A 104 -1.53 7.38 0.07
N ILE A 105 -1.10 7.11 -1.18
CA ILE A 105 -1.70 7.71 -2.38
C ILE A 105 -3.14 7.19 -2.57
N VAL A 106 -3.34 5.88 -2.41
CA VAL A 106 -4.67 5.27 -2.53
C VAL A 106 -5.61 5.82 -1.45
N GLU A 107 -5.15 5.96 -0.21
CA GLU A 107 -5.96 6.56 0.86
C GLU A 107 -6.27 8.04 0.57
N GLY A 108 -5.29 8.81 0.14
CA GLY A 108 -5.48 10.21 -0.25
C GLY A 108 -6.53 10.36 -1.36
N ILE A 109 -6.48 9.50 -2.39
CA ILE A 109 -7.46 9.51 -3.49
C ILE A 109 -8.86 9.12 -3.00
N LEU A 110 -8.97 8.12 -2.12
CA LEU A 110 -10.26 7.63 -1.62
C LEU A 110 -10.92 8.57 -0.59
N GLN A 111 -10.13 9.37 0.12
CA GLN A 111 -10.61 10.32 1.12
C GLN A 111 -10.90 11.71 0.55
N ASP A 112 -10.34 12.05 -0.62
CA ASP A 112 -10.52 13.36 -1.24
C ASP A 112 -11.81 13.38 -2.08
N GLU A 113 -12.83 14.07 -1.59
CA GLU A 113 -14.08 14.31 -2.35
C GLU A 113 -13.82 15.03 -3.68
N HIS A 114 -12.65 15.65 -3.86
CA HIS A 114 -12.19 16.36 -5.05
C HIS A 114 -11.11 15.59 -5.81
N ALA A 115 -10.96 14.29 -5.59
CA ALA A 115 -9.93 13.45 -6.24
C ALA A 115 -9.91 13.55 -7.77
N ASN A 116 -11.03 13.96 -8.38
CA ASN A 116 -11.16 14.20 -9.82
C ASN A 116 -10.75 15.61 -10.26
N SER A 117 -10.30 16.46 -9.35
CA SER A 117 -9.84 17.82 -9.66
C SER A 117 -8.34 17.94 -9.50
N LEU A 118 -7.76 18.98 -10.12
CA LEU A 118 -6.38 19.39 -9.85
C LEU A 118 -6.30 19.87 -8.39
N SER A 119 -5.91 18.98 -7.50
CA SER A 119 -5.78 19.25 -6.07
C SER A 119 -4.37 18.92 -5.61
N GLY A 120 -3.85 19.73 -4.71
CA GLY A 120 -2.53 19.51 -4.14
C GLY A 120 -2.18 20.59 -3.13
N ARG A 121 -1.09 20.37 -2.43
CA ARG A 121 -0.63 21.30 -1.38
C ARG A 121 0.85 21.59 -1.49
N HIS A 122 1.22 22.80 -1.09
CA HIS A 122 2.62 23.14 -0.87
C HIS A 122 3.03 22.69 0.52
N GLN A 123 4.11 21.95 0.57
CA GLN A 123 4.66 21.43 1.81
C GLN A 123 6.16 21.26 1.71
N GLU A 124 6.79 20.95 2.81
CA GLU A 124 8.17 20.54 2.84
C GLU A 124 8.27 19.02 2.80
N ALA A 125 9.19 18.51 2.00
CA ALA A 125 9.44 17.09 1.90
C ALA A 125 10.91 16.80 1.56
N THR A 126 11.34 15.59 1.86
CA THR A 126 12.64 15.07 1.42
C THR A 126 12.41 14.08 0.29
N ILE A 127 13.12 14.30 -0.80
CA ILE A 127 13.02 13.51 -2.02
C ILE A 127 14.29 12.69 -2.16
N MET A 128 14.15 11.40 -2.44
CA MET A 128 15.26 10.50 -2.73
C MET A 128 15.06 9.86 -4.10
N PHE A 129 16.05 10.00 -4.95
CA PHE A 129 16.21 9.23 -6.17
C PHE A 129 17.21 8.10 -5.93
N PHE A 130 16.89 6.95 -6.44
CA PHE A 130 17.72 5.75 -6.44
C PHE A 130 17.77 5.22 -7.87
N ASP A 131 18.95 4.79 -8.34
CA ASP A 131 19.12 4.23 -9.67
C ASP A 131 20.19 3.14 -9.68
N VAL A 132 19.97 2.08 -10.48
CA VAL A 132 20.92 0.96 -10.62
C VAL A 132 21.94 1.31 -11.68
N ARG A 133 23.21 1.29 -11.31
CA ARG A 133 24.30 1.61 -12.25
C ARG A 133 24.49 0.50 -13.25
N ARG A 134 24.61 0.87 -14.54
CA ARG A 134 24.83 -0.06 -15.67
C ARG A 134 23.71 -1.09 -15.84
N SER A 135 22.50 -0.80 -15.43
CA SER A 135 21.35 -1.67 -15.61
C SER A 135 21.15 -2.07 -17.08
N THR A 136 21.39 -1.16 -18.02
CA THR A 136 21.37 -1.46 -19.47
C THR A 136 22.33 -2.60 -19.82
N THR A 137 23.54 -2.60 -19.26
CA THR A 137 24.52 -3.69 -19.51
C THR A 137 24.06 -5.00 -18.88
N ILE A 138 23.40 -4.95 -17.73
CA ILE A 138 22.78 -6.14 -17.10
C ILE A 138 21.66 -6.66 -17.99
N ALA A 139 20.77 -5.77 -18.47
CA ALA A 139 19.66 -6.12 -19.35
C ALA A 139 20.10 -6.72 -20.68
N GLU A 140 21.19 -6.21 -21.27
CA GLU A 140 21.75 -6.74 -22.53
C GLU A 140 22.30 -8.18 -22.41
N ASN A 141 22.68 -8.59 -21.19
CA ASN A 141 23.23 -9.92 -20.92
C ASN A 141 22.19 -10.95 -20.45
N LEU A 142 20.93 -10.55 -20.27
CA LEU A 142 19.85 -11.40 -19.74
C LEU A 142 18.67 -11.47 -20.70
N GLU A 143 17.97 -12.59 -20.66
CA GLU A 143 16.63 -12.66 -21.28
C GLU A 143 15.71 -11.63 -20.63
N PRO A 144 14.85 -10.94 -21.41
CA PRO A 144 14.00 -9.85 -20.88
C PRO A 144 13.14 -10.24 -19.68
N LEU A 145 12.61 -11.48 -19.65
CA LEU A 145 11.81 -11.97 -18.53
C LEU A 145 12.67 -12.15 -17.28
N VAL A 146 13.87 -12.73 -17.39
CA VAL A 146 14.79 -12.92 -16.27
C VAL A 146 15.22 -11.57 -15.69
N PHE A 147 15.48 -10.58 -16.54
CA PHE A 147 15.80 -9.22 -16.10
C PHE A 147 14.61 -8.56 -15.37
N ALA A 148 13.39 -8.73 -15.88
CA ALA A 148 12.19 -8.19 -15.24
C ALA A 148 11.90 -8.86 -13.87
N GLU A 149 12.09 -10.18 -13.75
CA GLU A 149 11.98 -10.92 -12.50
C GLU A 149 13.04 -10.44 -11.50
N PHE A 150 14.29 -10.35 -11.91
CA PHE A 150 15.39 -9.79 -11.10
C PHE A 150 15.05 -8.40 -10.58
N LEU A 151 14.65 -7.47 -11.44
CA LEU A 151 14.30 -6.11 -11.01
C LEU A 151 13.10 -6.11 -10.04
N SER A 152 12.12 -6.98 -10.26
CA SER A 152 10.94 -7.06 -9.39
C SER A 152 11.28 -7.54 -7.98
N GLU A 153 12.14 -8.55 -7.86
CA GLU A 153 12.64 -9.05 -6.56
C GLU A 153 13.52 -7.97 -5.89
N PHE A 154 14.47 -7.42 -6.61
CA PHE A 154 15.38 -6.40 -6.11
C PHE A 154 14.65 -5.14 -5.63
N PHE A 155 13.67 -4.67 -6.41
CA PHE A 155 12.86 -3.51 -6.02
C PHE A 155 11.95 -3.80 -4.84
N THR A 156 11.50 -5.04 -4.65
CA THR A 156 10.72 -5.41 -3.46
C THR A 156 11.49 -5.11 -2.19
N ASP A 157 12.74 -5.54 -2.11
CA ASP A 157 13.61 -5.30 -0.95
C ASP A 157 13.86 -3.79 -0.73
N ILE A 158 14.14 -3.05 -1.82
CA ILE A 158 14.37 -1.60 -1.74
C ILE A 158 13.10 -0.84 -1.31
N MET A 159 11.93 -1.22 -1.84
CA MET A 159 10.67 -0.60 -1.45
C MET A 159 10.31 -0.91 0.00
N ASP A 160 10.57 -2.11 0.49
CA ASP A 160 10.38 -2.47 1.90
C ASP A 160 11.26 -1.62 2.83
N LEU A 161 12.49 -1.31 2.42
CA LEU A 161 13.35 -0.38 3.16
C LEU A 161 12.80 1.05 3.14
N VAL A 162 12.24 1.51 2.02
CA VAL A 162 11.59 2.84 1.93
C VAL A 162 10.40 2.91 2.88
N TYR A 163 9.48 1.94 2.82
CA TYR A 163 8.30 1.89 3.69
C TYR A 163 8.66 1.71 5.17
N GLY A 164 9.64 0.86 5.46
CA GLY A 164 10.15 0.65 6.82
C GLY A 164 10.77 1.90 7.47
N ASN A 165 11.19 2.86 6.66
CA ASN A 165 11.66 4.18 7.10
C ASN A 165 10.62 5.29 6.92
N HIS A 166 9.33 4.96 6.89
CA HIS A 166 8.21 5.92 6.76
C HIS A 166 8.29 6.76 5.47
N GLY A 167 8.92 6.24 4.43
CA GLY A 167 8.91 6.82 3.09
C GLY A 167 7.78 6.25 2.25
N SER A 168 7.45 6.93 1.17
CA SER A 168 6.50 6.48 0.15
C SER A 168 7.21 6.38 -1.20
N VAL A 169 6.98 5.30 -1.93
CA VAL A 169 7.43 5.17 -3.32
C VAL A 169 6.47 5.95 -4.22
N ASN A 170 6.98 7.02 -4.82
CA ASN A 170 6.18 7.88 -5.69
C ASN A 170 6.03 7.26 -7.09
N LYS A 171 7.15 6.82 -7.67
CA LYS A 171 7.13 6.13 -8.98
C LYS A 171 8.39 5.30 -9.22
N LEU A 172 8.23 4.30 -10.09
CA LEU A 172 9.34 3.57 -10.70
C LEU A 172 9.74 4.27 -12.00
N LEU A 173 11.04 4.42 -12.22
CA LEU A 173 11.63 5.14 -13.35
C LEU A 173 12.54 4.21 -14.16
N GLY A 174 11.95 3.14 -14.71
CA GLY A 174 12.70 2.07 -15.35
C GLY A 174 13.46 1.24 -14.31
N ASP A 175 14.77 1.47 -14.22
CA ASP A 175 15.70 0.85 -13.28
C ASP A 175 15.97 1.69 -12.02
N GLY A 176 15.19 2.75 -11.83
CA GLY A 176 15.28 3.66 -10.69
C GLY A 176 13.97 3.80 -9.93
N ILE A 177 14.08 4.39 -8.74
CA ILE A 177 12.96 4.66 -7.85
C ILE A 177 13.01 6.12 -7.40
N MET A 178 11.87 6.82 -7.49
CA MET A 178 11.66 8.07 -6.79
C MET A 178 10.84 7.82 -5.54
N SER A 179 11.39 8.13 -4.38
CA SER A 179 10.72 8.06 -3.10
C SER A 179 10.65 9.41 -2.41
N THR A 180 9.66 9.58 -1.52
CA THR A 180 9.37 10.82 -0.80
C THR A 180 9.19 10.53 0.68
N PHE A 181 9.64 11.47 1.52
CA PHE A 181 9.47 11.42 2.97
C PHE A 181 8.81 12.73 3.40
N GLY A 182 7.70 12.64 4.15
CA GLY A 182 6.93 13.78 4.60
C GLY A 182 5.91 14.33 3.59
N CYS A 183 5.67 13.67 2.46
CA CYS A 183 4.70 14.13 1.48
C CYS A 183 3.24 13.89 1.89
N HIS A 184 2.96 12.81 2.60
CA HIS A 184 1.59 12.48 3.02
C HIS A 184 1.33 12.88 4.46
N VAL A 185 2.18 12.47 5.36
CA VAL A 185 2.16 12.80 6.80
C VAL A 185 3.51 13.40 7.15
N PRO A 186 3.64 14.73 7.19
CA PRO A 186 4.90 15.40 7.55
C PRO A 186 5.33 15.05 8.98
N SER A 187 6.62 14.81 9.17
CA SER A 187 7.26 14.52 10.45
C SER A 187 8.58 15.29 10.57
N GLU A 188 8.98 15.64 11.78
CA GLU A 188 10.30 16.21 12.07
C GLU A 188 11.45 15.23 11.76
N HIS A 189 11.14 13.94 11.61
CA HIS A 189 12.10 12.87 11.34
C HIS A 189 12.28 12.56 9.84
N ASP A 190 11.54 13.19 8.94
CA ASP A 190 11.52 12.84 7.51
C ASP A 190 12.90 12.88 6.87
N VAL A 191 13.69 13.90 7.17
CA VAL A 191 15.06 14.02 6.65
C VAL A 191 15.96 12.92 7.19
N LEU A 192 15.84 12.60 8.48
CA LEU A 192 16.58 11.51 9.10
C LEU A 192 16.17 10.15 8.57
N ASN A 193 14.88 9.95 8.36
CA ASN A 193 14.33 8.71 7.81
C ASN A 193 14.84 8.46 6.38
N ALA A 194 14.90 9.51 5.54
CA ALA A 194 15.49 9.41 4.21
C ALA A 194 16.97 9.03 4.26
N ALA A 195 17.75 9.66 5.15
CA ALA A 195 19.17 9.34 5.33
C ALA A 195 19.39 7.91 5.84
N LYS A 196 18.58 7.46 6.81
CA LYS A 196 18.61 6.07 7.32
C LYS A 196 18.28 5.08 6.21
N CYS A 197 17.22 5.35 5.45
CA CYS A 197 16.81 4.53 4.32
C CYS A 197 17.95 4.35 3.32
N ALA A 198 18.58 5.43 2.88
CA ALA A 198 19.69 5.36 1.92
C ALA A 198 20.89 4.55 2.45
N LEU A 199 21.23 4.69 3.72
CA LEU A 199 22.31 3.91 4.33
C LEU A 199 21.93 2.42 4.49
N GLN A 200 20.68 2.12 4.82
CA GLN A 200 20.19 0.74 4.87
C GLN A 200 20.17 0.10 3.49
N ILE A 201 19.77 0.84 2.45
CA ILE A 201 19.85 0.36 1.06
C ILE A 201 21.31 0.02 0.70
N ARG A 202 22.26 0.89 1.03
CA ARG A 202 23.68 0.60 0.79
C ARG A 202 24.17 -0.67 1.49
N ASN A 203 23.82 -0.84 2.76
CA ASN A 203 24.19 -2.04 3.52
C ASN A 203 23.49 -3.30 2.98
N HIS A 204 22.23 -3.19 2.57
CA HIS A 204 21.50 -4.28 1.92
C HIS A 204 22.18 -4.72 0.62
N LEU A 205 22.67 -3.77 -0.18
CA LEU A 205 23.40 -4.05 -1.41
C LEU A 205 24.71 -4.80 -1.19
N GLU A 206 25.42 -4.50 -0.10
CA GLU A 206 26.62 -5.26 0.25
C GLU A 206 26.26 -6.73 0.51
N MET A 207 25.23 -6.99 1.33
CA MET A 207 24.75 -8.35 1.60
C MET A 207 24.19 -9.03 0.35
N PHE A 208 23.42 -8.31 -0.47
CA PHE A 208 22.89 -8.85 -1.72
C PHE A 208 24.01 -9.28 -2.67
N ASN A 209 25.05 -8.48 -2.81
CA ASN A 209 26.18 -8.77 -3.69
C ASN A 209 26.96 -10.02 -3.26
N ASP A 210 26.97 -10.36 -1.96
CA ASP A 210 27.63 -11.57 -1.45
C ASP A 210 26.87 -12.85 -1.85
N VAL A 211 25.53 -12.76 -2.02
CA VAL A 211 24.65 -13.90 -2.34
C VAL A 211 23.95 -13.75 -3.70
N ARG A 212 24.37 -12.81 -4.52
CA ARG A 212 23.71 -12.52 -5.79
C ARG A 212 23.63 -13.75 -6.70
N PRO A 213 22.57 -13.85 -7.51
CA PRO A 213 22.43 -14.93 -8.48
C PRO A 213 23.62 -15.01 -9.46
N ASP A 214 24.03 -16.23 -9.84
CA ASP A 214 25.17 -16.47 -10.74
C ASP A 214 25.04 -15.78 -12.11
N TYR A 215 23.79 -15.53 -12.56
CA TYR A 215 23.55 -14.82 -13.82
C TYR A 215 23.82 -13.32 -13.74
N ILE A 216 23.98 -12.74 -12.54
CA ILE A 216 24.43 -11.37 -12.32
C ILE A 216 25.94 -11.38 -12.17
N LEU A 217 26.65 -11.15 -13.27
CA LEU A 217 28.11 -11.34 -13.36
C LEU A 217 28.91 -10.34 -12.51
N GLU A 218 28.46 -9.08 -12.46
CA GLU A 218 29.14 -8.02 -11.72
C GLU A 218 28.33 -7.62 -10.48
N PRO A 219 29.00 -7.16 -9.40
CA PRO A 219 28.31 -6.60 -8.24
C PRO A 219 27.41 -5.43 -8.63
N ILE A 220 26.16 -5.44 -8.15
CA ILE A 220 25.22 -4.34 -8.34
C ILE A 220 25.74 -3.11 -7.59
N LYS A 221 25.72 -1.98 -8.27
CA LYS A 221 26.03 -0.67 -7.71
C LYS A 221 24.86 0.27 -7.95
N VAL A 222 24.69 1.23 -7.08
CA VAL A 222 23.60 2.22 -7.18
C VAL A 222 24.12 3.63 -7.00
N GLY A 223 23.30 4.59 -7.42
CA GLY A 223 23.41 5.99 -7.07
C GLY A 223 22.17 6.42 -6.30
N MET A 224 22.36 7.23 -5.25
CA MET A 224 21.26 7.82 -4.50
C MET A 224 21.48 9.31 -4.31
N GLY A 225 20.46 10.10 -4.65
CA GLY A 225 20.45 11.55 -4.48
C GLY A 225 19.33 11.98 -3.56
N ILE A 226 19.61 12.75 -2.52
CA ILE A 226 18.65 13.21 -1.52
C ILE A 226 18.63 14.74 -1.48
N ALA A 227 17.46 15.33 -1.59
CA ALA A 227 17.27 16.77 -1.44
C ALA A 227 16.00 17.09 -0.64
N THR A 228 16.08 18.11 0.23
CA THR A 228 14.98 18.52 1.08
C THR A 228 14.57 19.94 0.75
N GLY A 229 13.25 20.19 0.71
CA GLY A 229 12.73 21.55 0.54
C GLY A 229 11.25 21.60 0.22
N LYS A 230 10.80 22.79 -0.18
CA LYS A 230 9.40 23.06 -0.53
C LYS A 230 9.05 22.43 -1.86
N VAL A 231 7.96 21.64 -1.85
CA VAL A 231 7.41 20.97 -3.02
C VAL A 231 5.92 21.22 -3.10
N PHE A 232 5.37 21.05 -4.30
CA PHE A 232 3.95 20.85 -4.50
C PHE A 232 3.71 19.35 -4.63
N ALA A 233 2.82 18.79 -3.81
CA ALA A 233 2.41 17.38 -3.87
C ALA A 233 0.90 17.33 -4.16
N GLY A 234 0.51 16.60 -5.19
CA GLY A 234 -0.90 16.52 -5.58
C GLY A 234 -1.15 15.90 -6.95
N ASN A 235 -2.42 15.93 -7.35
CA ASN A 235 -2.89 15.43 -8.63
C ASN A 235 -2.56 16.40 -9.75
N ILE A 236 -1.81 15.94 -10.76
CA ILE A 236 -1.42 16.70 -11.93
C ILE A 236 -1.77 15.91 -13.17
N GLY A 237 -2.33 16.57 -14.15
CA GLY A 237 -2.69 15.92 -15.40
C GLY A 237 -3.92 16.54 -16.06
N SER A 238 -4.70 15.72 -16.70
CA SER A 238 -5.93 16.09 -17.38
C SER A 238 -7.08 15.19 -16.91
N VAL A 239 -8.32 15.57 -17.28
CA VAL A 239 -9.52 14.75 -16.98
C VAL A 239 -9.40 13.30 -17.47
N ARG A 240 -8.56 13.03 -18.48
CA ARG A 240 -8.36 11.69 -19.04
C ARG A 240 -7.25 10.90 -18.35
N ARG A 241 -6.30 11.59 -17.72
CA ARG A 241 -5.16 10.96 -17.03
C ARG A 241 -4.65 11.90 -15.95
N MET A 242 -4.78 11.47 -14.73
CA MET A 242 -4.23 12.12 -13.54
C MET A 242 -3.07 11.30 -13.01
N GLU A 243 -2.08 11.97 -12.44
CA GLU A 243 -0.96 11.35 -11.75
C GLU A 243 -0.74 12.10 -10.43
N TYR A 244 -0.77 11.38 -9.33
CA TYR A 244 -0.32 11.96 -8.07
C TYR A 244 1.19 12.04 -8.09
N THR A 245 1.72 13.26 -8.04
CA THR A 245 3.16 13.47 -8.17
C THR A 245 3.62 14.67 -7.33
N VAL A 246 4.94 14.77 -7.21
CA VAL A 246 5.60 15.84 -6.48
C VAL A 246 6.40 16.69 -7.45
N LEU A 247 6.22 18.01 -7.40
CA LEU A 247 6.93 18.96 -8.21
C LEU A 247 7.67 19.99 -7.34
N GLY A 248 8.84 20.40 -7.79
CA GLY A 248 9.64 21.46 -7.14
C GLY A 248 11.12 21.32 -7.38
N ASP A 249 11.87 22.35 -7.01
CA ASP A 249 13.33 22.35 -7.11
C ASP A 249 14.00 21.15 -6.40
N PRO A 250 13.54 20.68 -5.21
CA PRO A 250 14.11 19.51 -4.54
C PRO A 250 14.02 18.22 -5.38
N VAL A 251 12.96 18.04 -6.18
CA VAL A 251 12.80 16.87 -7.05
C VAL A 251 13.87 16.85 -8.12
N ASN A 252 14.04 17.97 -8.81
CA ASN A 252 15.05 18.10 -9.85
C ASN A 252 16.48 18.01 -9.27
N LEU A 253 16.68 18.55 -8.07
CA LEU A 253 17.96 18.53 -7.39
C LEU A 253 18.33 17.09 -6.97
N ALA A 254 17.41 16.35 -6.36
CA ALA A 254 17.65 14.96 -5.94
C ALA A 254 18.01 14.07 -7.15
N SER A 255 17.32 14.20 -8.27
CA SER A 255 17.63 13.48 -9.51
C SER A 255 19.03 13.84 -10.05
N ARG A 256 19.41 15.11 -9.99
CA ARG A 256 20.77 15.54 -10.40
C ARG A 256 21.84 15.01 -9.46
N LEU A 257 21.60 15.03 -8.16
CA LEU A 257 22.51 14.48 -7.15
C LEU A 257 22.72 12.99 -7.38
N GLU A 258 21.66 12.23 -7.65
CA GLU A 258 21.77 10.82 -8.01
C GLU A 258 22.76 10.66 -9.18
N SER A 259 22.51 11.33 -10.31
CA SER A 259 23.35 11.23 -11.50
C SER A 259 24.82 11.63 -11.23
N MET A 260 25.05 12.62 -10.36
CA MET A 260 26.39 13.08 -9.98
C MET A 260 27.16 12.08 -9.11
N THR A 261 26.48 11.13 -8.46
CA THR A 261 27.15 10.09 -7.65
C THR A 261 28.18 9.31 -8.45
N LYS A 262 27.95 9.13 -9.75
CA LYS A 262 28.86 8.43 -10.68
C LYS A 262 30.19 9.18 -10.84
N GLU A 263 30.14 10.48 -11.04
CA GLU A 263 31.32 11.32 -11.22
C GLU A 263 32.05 11.50 -9.88
N ALA A 264 31.30 11.69 -8.80
CA ALA A 264 31.86 11.82 -7.46
C ALA A 264 32.40 10.49 -6.89
N LYS A 265 32.10 9.35 -7.52
CA LYS A 265 32.49 8.00 -7.07
C LYS A 265 32.02 7.69 -5.65
N VAL A 266 30.82 8.09 -5.33
CA VAL A 266 30.12 7.82 -4.07
C VAL A 266 28.76 7.23 -4.35
N ASP A 267 28.14 6.60 -3.37
CA ASP A 267 26.84 5.97 -3.54
C ASP A 267 25.71 6.93 -3.18
N ILE A 268 25.95 7.86 -2.25
CA ILE A 268 24.91 8.75 -1.71
C ILE A 268 25.39 10.20 -1.74
N LEU A 269 24.62 11.08 -2.39
CA LEU A 269 24.80 12.52 -2.34
C LEU A 269 23.58 13.21 -1.72
N ILE A 270 23.84 14.23 -0.91
CA ILE A 270 22.81 15.06 -0.28
C ILE A 270 23.08 16.54 -0.53
N ASP A 271 22.05 17.36 -0.59
CA ASP A 271 22.16 18.81 -0.70
C ASP A 271 22.48 19.48 0.66
N GLY A 272 22.89 20.75 0.59
CA GLY A 272 23.22 21.56 1.79
C GLY A 272 22.07 21.70 2.79
N ASN A 273 20.82 21.79 2.32
CA ASN A 273 19.65 21.87 3.19
C ASN A 273 19.41 20.56 3.97
N THR A 274 19.47 19.43 3.29
CA THR A 274 19.43 18.10 3.90
C THR A 274 20.54 17.96 4.95
N ARG A 275 21.80 18.34 4.58
CA ARG A 275 22.94 18.33 5.51
C ARG A 275 22.70 19.19 6.74
N HIS A 276 22.19 20.41 6.56
CA HIS A 276 21.93 21.34 7.65
C HIS A 276 20.90 20.77 8.64
N ARG A 277 19.83 20.16 8.16
CA ARG A 277 18.77 19.57 8.99
C ARG A 277 19.21 18.32 9.73
N LEU A 278 20.05 17.52 9.13
CA LEU A 278 20.64 16.35 9.80
C LEU A 278 21.67 16.74 10.87
N GLY A 279 22.29 17.90 10.75
CA GLY A 279 23.21 18.43 11.78
C GLY A 279 24.33 17.44 12.10
N ASN A 280 24.51 17.17 13.40
CA ASN A 280 25.55 16.26 13.91
C ASN A 280 25.13 14.79 13.93
N LEU A 281 23.94 14.45 13.41
CA LEU A 281 23.44 13.08 13.37
C LEU A 281 24.10 12.22 12.29
N ILE A 282 24.86 12.86 11.38
CA ILE A 282 25.52 12.19 10.26
C ILE A 282 27.01 12.57 10.16
N LYS A 283 27.77 11.63 9.62
CA LYS A 283 29.11 11.88 9.07
C LYS A 283 29.00 12.08 7.57
N CYS A 284 29.48 13.19 7.07
CA CYS A 284 29.46 13.52 5.65
C CYS A 284 30.70 14.29 5.25
N ARG A 285 31.03 14.24 3.96
CA ARG A 285 32.16 14.97 3.36
C ARG A 285 31.63 15.91 2.29
N LYS A 286 32.12 17.15 2.25
CA LYS A 286 31.84 18.07 1.15
C LYS A 286 32.44 17.53 -0.14
N VAL A 287 31.67 17.52 -1.20
CA VAL A 287 32.10 17.09 -2.54
C VAL A 287 32.32 18.33 -3.39
N GLU A 288 33.53 18.49 -3.86
CA GLU A 288 33.86 19.49 -4.87
C GLU A 288 33.36 19.05 -6.24
N HIS A 289 32.58 19.87 -6.90
CA HIS A 289 32.09 19.61 -8.24
C HIS A 289 32.51 20.74 -9.19
N SER A 290 33.04 20.39 -10.37
CA SER A 290 33.23 21.34 -11.45
C SER A 290 31.87 21.66 -12.05
N GLY A 291 31.37 22.87 -11.78
CA GLY A 291 30.00 23.34 -12.10
C GLY A 291 29.44 22.82 -13.42
N VAL A 292 28.39 22.04 -13.33
CA VAL A 292 27.56 21.64 -14.45
C VAL A 292 26.51 22.73 -14.68
N ARG A 293 26.34 23.13 -15.95
CA ARG A 293 25.43 24.15 -16.48
C ARG A 293 24.16 24.41 -15.64
N GLY A 294 24.00 25.64 -15.15
CA GLY A 294 22.82 26.14 -14.48
C GLY A 294 23.04 26.48 -12.99
N LYS A 295 21.96 26.65 -12.23
CA LYS A 295 21.91 27.07 -10.82
C LYS A 295 22.75 26.25 -9.80
N LEU A 296 23.44 25.17 -10.21
CA LEU A 296 24.23 24.30 -9.33
C LEU A 296 25.55 24.90 -8.84
N GLN A 297 26.02 26.01 -9.39
CA GLN A 297 27.27 26.64 -8.93
C GLN A 297 27.23 27.17 -7.49
N GLU A 298 26.02 27.33 -6.92
CA GLU A 298 25.81 27.86 -5.56
C GLU A 298 25.35 26.80 -4.56
N ILE A 299 25.18 25.53 -4.96
CA ILE A 299 24.62 24.50 -4.10
C ILE A 299 25.74 23.69 -3.49
N GLU A 300 25.82 23.66 -2.16
CA GLU A 300 26.72 22.76 -1.44
C GLU A 300 26.23 21.32 -1.52
N ILE A 301 27.11 20.41 -1.82
CA ILE A 301 26.86 18.98 -2.01
C ILE A 301 27.77 18.17 -1.09
N PHE A 302 27.19 17.15 -0.46
CA PHE A 302 27.90 16.31 0.49
C PHE A 302 27.68 14.83 0.17
N SER A 303 28.70 14.01 0.38
CA SER A 303 28.52 12.56 0.47
C SER A 303 28.03 12.18 1.86
N LEU A 304 27.04 11.28 1.93
CA LEU A 304 26.55 10.73 3.19
C LEU A 304 27.31 9.43 3.50
N ASP A 305 28.15 9.46 4.52
CA ASP A 305 29.03 8.34 4.84
C ASP A 305 28.43 7.43 5.93
N GLU A 306 27.89 7.99 7.02
CA GLU A 306 27.47 7.22 8.21
C GLU A 306 26.49 8.01 9.09
N LEU A 307 25.66 7.28 9.85
CA LEU A 307 24.90 7.85 10.97
C LEU A 307 25.73 7.79 12.24
N MET A 308 25.69 8.90 13.00
CA MET A 308 26.40 9.03 14.30
C MET A 308 25.51 8.67 15.48
N ILE A 309 24.29 8.18 15.22
CA ILE A 309 23.32 7.78 16.25
C ILE A 309 23.62 6.32 16.64
N ARG A 310 23.81 6.10 17.93
CA ARG A 310 23.89 4.76 18.54
C ARG A 310 22.53 4.24 18.91
#